data_659de3ec981b52b4dd27f0511811341a
#
_entry.id   659de3ec981b52b4dd27f0511811341a
#
_cell.length_a   1.000
_cell.length_b   1.000
_cell.length_c   1.000
_cell.angle_alpha   90.00
_cell.angle_beta   90.00
_cell.angle_gamma   90.00
#
_symmetry.space_group_name_H-M   'P 1'
#
loop_
_entity.id
_entity.type
_entity.pdbx_description
1 polymer ?
#
loop_
_entity_poly.entity_id
_entity_poly.type
_entity_poly.pdbx_seq_one_letter_code
_entity_poly.pdbx_strand_id
1 'polypeptide(L)'
;TYLKDPNNNWFGFSKRARTIVYSSDEFSEDDFSTYEDLADPKWKGRLCLRTSKKVYNRSLIASMIDAYGFEKTKEVVSGWVSNLATEVFSNDTNALKAVSSGQCGVTIVNTYYLARLLDDPSYSNLKIFWANQNDRGVHVNISGAGVVKSSKNKINAIKLLEYLSSVEAQNFYASANKEYPVVKNVVIDESIKDWGTFIEDNINVAKL
;
A
#
# COMPACT_ATOMS: atom_id res chain seq x y z
N THR A 1 -5.72 -10.70 15.67
CA THR A 1 -5.67 -9.80 14.50
C THR A 1 -4.23 -9.54 14.12
N TYR A 2 -3.94 -9.52 12.83
CA TYR A 2 -2.60 -9.25 12.27
C TYR A 2 -2.22 -7.76 12.27
N LEU A 3 -3.15 -6.86 12.67
CA LEU A 3 -2.96 -5.40 12.71
C LEU A 3 -2.64 -4.87 14.12
N LYS A 4 -1.99 -5.64 14.96
CA LYS A 4 -1.56 -5.22 16.28
C LYS A 4 -0.30 -5.96 16.75
N ASP A 5 0.38 -5.41 17.74
CA ASP A 5 1.44 -6.12 18.45
C ASP A 5 0.92 -7.40 19.12
N PRO A 6 1.62 -8.53 19.01
CA PRO A 6 1.24 -9.77 19.71
C PRO A 6 1.06 -9.58 21.24
N ASN A 7 1.81 -8.68 21.86
CA ASN A 7 1.76 -8.35 23.28
C ASN A 7 0.86 -7.15 23.62
N ASN A 8 0.07 -6.66 22.63
CA ASN A 8 -0.84 -5.52 22.77
C ASN A 8 -0.16 -4.19 23.17
N ASN A 9 1.10 -3.98 22.79
CA ASN A 9 1.81 -2.72 23.06
C ASN A 9 1.40 -1.60 22.09
N TRP A 10 0.88 -1.95 20.89
CA TRP A 10 0.35 -1.02 19.91
C TRP A 10 -0.77 -1.66 19.09
N PHE A 11 -1.61 -0.81 18.48
CA PHE A 11 -2.76 -1.17 17.67
C PHE A 11 -2.78 -0.35 16.38
N GLY A 12 -3.25 -0.97 15.29
CA GLY A 12 -3.52 -0.26 14.04
C GLY A 12 -4.80 0.53 14.08
N PHE A 13 -4.80 1.74 13.53
CA PHE A 13 -5.95 2.65 13.46
C PHE A 13 -6.39 2.98 12.03
N SER A 14 -5.56 2.75 11.04
CA SER A 14 -5.93 2.81 9.64
C SER A 14 -5.09 1.84 8.81
N LYS A 15 -5.58 1.49 7.62
CA LYS A 15 -4.92 0.61 6.68
C LYS A 15 -4.68 1.30 5.34
N ARG A 16 -3.60 0.95 4.67
CA ARG A 16 -3.34 1.27 3.27
C ARG A 16 -2.79 0.05 2.57
N ALA A 17 -3.29 -0.23 1.40
CA ALA A 17 -2.70 -1.22 0.52
C ALA A 17 -1.52 -0.59 -0.23
N ARG A 18 -0.49 -1.38 -0.50
CA ARG A 18 0.56 -1.05 -1.43
C ARG A 18 0.39 -1.95 -2.64
N THR A 19 -0.07 -1.39 -3.75
CA THR A 19 -0.46 -2.20 -4.90
C THR A 19 0.01 -1.60 -6.21
N ILE A 20 -0.31 -2.27 -7.32
CA ILE A 20 0.05 -1.88 -8.66
C ILE A 20 -0.86 -0.75 -9.13
N VAL A 21 -0.28 0.28 -9.75
CA VAL A 21 -1.01 1.32 -10.51
C VAL A 21 -0.38 1.40 -11.89
N TYR A 22 -1.22 1.48 -12.92
CA TYR A 22 -0.81 1.46 -14.31
C TYR A 22 -1.52 2.54 -15.13
N SER A 23 -0.99 2.84 -16.31
CA SER A 23 -1.63 3.70 -17.31
C SER A 23 -2.58 2.88 -18.17
N SER A 24 -3.86 3.24 -18.18
CA SER A 24 -4.85 2.63 -19.08
C SER A 24 -4.69 3.03 -20.55
N ASP A 25 -3.79 3.97 -20.85
CA ASP A 25 -3.42 4.31 -22.22
C ASP A 25 -2.52 3.23 -22.85
N GLU A 26 -1.82 2.43 -22.00
CA GLU A 26 -0.85 1.43 -22.47
C GLU A 26 -1.25 -0.01 -22.10
N PHE A 27 -1.97 -0.22 -20.97
CA PHE A 27 -2.24 -1.52 -20.40
C PHE A 27 -3.71 -1.68 -20.00
N SER A 28 -4.12 -2.94 -19.87
CA SER A 28 -5.40 -3.36 -19.30
C SER A 28 -5.20 -4.14 -18.01
N GLU A 29 -6.26 -4.40 -17.28
CA GLU A 29 -6.23 -5.21 -16.05
C GLU A 29 -5.68 -6.63 -16.32
N ASP A 30 -5.95 -7.20 -17.49
CA ASP A 30 -5.53 -8.55 -17.89
C ASP A 30 -4.02 -8.71 -18.05
N ASP A 31 -3.26 -7.60 -18.12
CA ASP A 31 -1.80 -7.64 -18.22
C ASP A 31 -1.11 -7.95 -16.89
N PHE A 32 -1.84 -7.88 -15.76
CA PHE A 32 -1.29 -7.97 -14.41
C PHE A 32 -1.78 -9.22 -13.66
N SER A 33 -0.99 -9.65 -12.68
CA SER A 33 -1.34 -10.76 -11.79
C SER A 33 -0.81 -10.56 -10.36
N THR A 34 0.50 -10.56 -10.20
CA THR A 34 1.19 -10.51 -8.91
C THR A 34 2.28 -9.44 -8.91
N TYR A 35 2.83 -9.13 -7.74
CA TYR A 35 4.05 -8.30 -7.66
C TYR A 35 5.23 -8.99 -8.32
N GLU A 36 5.28 -10.32 -8.21
CA GLU A 36 6.36 -11.17 -8.72
C GLU A 36 6.41 -11.13 -10.25
N ASP A 37 5.24 -11.04 -10.89
CA ASP A 37 5.11 -10.95 -12.35
C ASP A 37 5.78 -9.68 -12.93
N LEU A 38 5.88 -8.60 -12.16
CA LEU A 38 6.60 -7.39 -12.58
C LEU A 38 8.12 -7.60 -12.74
N ALA A 39 8.65 -8.77 -12.34
CA ALA A 39 10.03 -9.16 -12.62
C ALA A 39 10.22 -9.76 -14.02
N ASP A 40 9.13 -10.12 -14.72
CA ASP A 40 9.20 -10.65 -16.08
C ASP A 40 9.83 -9.62 -17.04
N PRO A 41 10.72 -10.05 -17.97
CA PRO A 41 11.30 -9.17 -18.98
C PRO A 41 10.31 -8.41 -19.88
N LYS A 42 9.05 -8.84 -19.97
CA LYS A 42 7.99 -8.09 -20.65
C LYS A 42 7.84 -6.66 -20.13
N TRP A 43 8.19 -6.43 -18.86
CA TRP A 43 8.12 -5.13 -18.20
C TRP A 43 9.36 -4.26 -18.37
N LYS A 44 10.35 -4.69 -19.15
CA LYS A 44 11.60 -3.95 -19.33
C LYS A 44 11.37 -2.53 -19.85
N GLY A 45 11.86 -1.55 -19.11
CA GLY A 45 11.69 -0.13 -19.43
C GLY A 45 10.25 0.38 -19.22
N ARG A 46 9.43 -0.35 -18.43
CA ARG A 46 8.04 0.02 -18.15
C ARG A 46 7.76 0.27 -16.66
N LEU A 47 8.60 -0.24 -15.76
CA LEU A 47 8.39 -0.15 -14.33
C LEU A 47 9.01 1.12 -13.73
N CYS A 48 8.26 1.82 -12.91
CA CYS A 48 8.74 2.89 -12.06
C CYS A 48 8.59 2.51 -10.58
N LEU A 49 9.60 2.79 -9.78
CA LEU A 49 9.56 2.54 -8.33
C LEU A 49 10.05 3.74 -7.54
N ARG A 50 9.56 3.87 -6.31
CA ARG A 50 10.19 4.77 -5.34
C ARG A 50 11.41 4.11 -4.70
N THR A 51 12.28 4.92 -4.13
CA THR A 51 13.47 4.46 -3.40
C THR A 51 13.13 3.53 -2.23
N SER A 52 13.95 2.51 -2.01
CA SER A 52 13.89 1.60 -0.86
C SER A 52 14.40 2.23 0.47
N LYS A 53 14.90 3.49 0.44
CA LYS A 53 15.31 4.21 1.66
C LYS A 53 14.13 4.46 2.63
N LYS A 54 12.89 4.35 2.16
CA LYS A 54 11.67 4.48 2.96
C LYS A 54 11.04 3.12 3.26
N VAL A 55 10.30 3.05 4.35
CA VAL A 55 9.72 1.80 4.89
C VAL A 55 8.78 1.07 3.91
N TYR A 56 8.12 1.74 2.99
CA TYR A 56 7.02 1.16 2.20
C TYR A 56 7.46 0.00 1.28
N ASN A 57 8.50 0.19 0.45
CA ASN A 57 9.04 -0.91 -0.35
C ASN A 57 9.72 -1.97 0.51
N ARG A 58 10.39 -1.58 1.60
CA ARG A 58 11.01 -2.54 2.52
C ARG A 58 9.97 -3.43 3.18
N SER A 59 8.83 -2.88 3.59
CA SER A 59 7.73 -3.64 4.19
C SER A 59 7.14 -4.65 3.19
N LEU A 60 6.90 -4.24 1.93
CA LEU A 60 6.46 -5.17 0.87
C LEU A 60 7.49 -6.28 0.65
N ILE A 61 8.77 -5.94 0.52
CA ILE A 61 9.84 -6.93 0.31
C ILE A 61 9.96 -7.87 1.52
N ALA A 62 9.80 -7.36 2.75
CA ALA A 62 9.80 -8.19 3.95
C ALA A 62 8.63 -9.19 3.96
N SER A 63 7.43 -8.78 3.51
CA SER A 63 6.30 -9.71 3.36
C SER A 63 6.57 -10.78 2.29
N MET A 64 7.25 -10.44 1.21
CA MET A 64 7.66 -11.41 0.19
C MET A 64 8.71 -12.38 0.72
N ILE A 65 9.65 -11.93 1.57
CA ILE A 65 10.63 -12.81 2.21
C ILE A 65 9.94 -13.79 3.17
N ASP A 66 8.96 -13.35 3.94
CA ASP A 66 8.17 -14.24 4.82
C ASP A 66 7.40 -15.29 4.02
N ALA A 67 6.87 -14.92 2.84
CA ALA A 67 6.07 -15.80 1.99
C ALA A 67 6.90 -16.77 1.13
N TYR A 68 8.00 -16.33 0.55
CA TYR A 68 8.74 -17.06 -0.50
C TYR A 68 10.21 -17.34 -0.15
N GLY A 69 10.70 -16.78 0.95
CA GLY A 69 12.11 -16.84 1.33
C GLY A 69 12.98 -15.79 0.64
N PHE A 70 14.19 -15.63 1.17
CA PHE A 70 15.11 -14.57 0.77
C PHE A 70 15.58 -14.69 -0.70
N GLU A 71 16.01 -15.88 -1.14
CA GLU A 71 16.59 -16.05 -2.48
C GLU A 71 15.56 -15.79 -3.58
N LYS A 72 14.35 -16.30 -3.43
CA LYS A 72 13.27 -16.05 -4.41
C LYS A 72 12.87 -14.56 -4.46
N THR A 73 12.76 -13.93 -3.31
CA THR A 73 12.46 -12.49 -3.23
C THR A 73 13.57 -11.65 -3.86
N LYS A 74 14.84 -12.03 -3.66
CA LYS A 74 15.98 -11.37 -4.28
C LYS A 74 15.96 -11.47 -5.81
N GLU A 75 15.59 -12.62 -6.37
CA GLU A 75 15.39 -12.80 -7.82
C GLU A 75 14.33 -11.82 -8.34
N VAL A 76 13.16 -11.78 -7.70
CA VAL A 76 12.06 -10.88 -8.09
C VAL A 76 12.49 -9.42 -8.03
N VAL A 77 13.07 -8.98 -6.93
CA VAL A 77 13.55 -7.58 -6.78
C VAL A 77 14.62 -7.23 -7.80
N SER A 78 15.51 -8.18 -8.13
CA SER A 78 16.50 -8.00 -9.20
C SER A 78 15.84 -7.84 -10.56
N GLY A 79 14.78 -8.59 -10.84
CA GLY A 79 13.95 -8.43 -12.03
C GLY A 79 13.30 -7.05 -12.09
N TRP A 80 12.69 -6.59 -10.98
CA TRP A 80 12.13 -5.23 -10.91
C TRP A 80 13.18 -4.16 -11.24
N VAL A 81 14.39 -4.28 -10.68
CA VAL A 81 15.48 -3.32 -10.94
C VAL A 81 15.88 -3.35 -12.41
N SER A 82 15.94 -4.53 -13.02
CA SER A 82 16.25 -4.70 -14.45
C SER A 82 15.17 -4.12 -15.38
N ASN A 83 13.93 -4.01 -14.89
CA ASN A 83 12.78 -3.53 -15.63
C ASN A 83 12.50 -2.02 -15.45
N LEU A 84 13.30 -1.33 -14.62
CA LEU A 84 13.11 0.10 -14.39
C LEU A 84 13.22 0.91 -15.68
N ALA A 85 12.25 1.79 -15.89
CA ALA A 85 12.24 2.76 -16.99
C ALA A 85 13.11 3.99 -16.67
N THR A 86 13.25 4.31 -15.37
CA THR A 86 13.93 5.52 -14.88
C THR A 86 14.71 5.22 -13.61
N GLU A 87 15.48 6.20 -13.14
CA GLU A 87 15.97 6.20 -11.76
C GLU A 87 14.79 6.18 -10.77
N VAL A 88 15.03 5.61 -9.58
CA VAL A 88 14.00 5.50 -8.55
C VAL A 88 13.55 6.86 -8.01
N PHE A 89 12.26 7.04 -7.82
CA PHE A 89 11.66 8.28 -7.31
C PHE A 89 11.80 8.43 -5.80
N SER A 90 11.77 9.66 -5.31
CA SER A 90 11.83 9.96 -3.88
C SER A 90 10.51 9.63 -3.14
N ASN A 91 9.38 9.62 -3.85
CA ASN A 91 8.04 9.38 -3.30
C ASN A 91 7.08 8.76 -4.32
N ASP A 92 5.95 8.25 -3.85
CA ASP A 92 4.93 7.59 -4.67
C ASP A 92 4.20 8.58 -5.61
N THR A 93 4.00 9.83 -5.19
CA THR A 93 3.36 10.85 -6.04
C THR A 93 4.15 11.09 -7.32
N ASN A 94 5.49 11.17 -7.24
CA ASN A 94 6.32 11.37 -8.42
C ASN A 94 6.30 10.14 -9.34
N ALA A 95 6.24 8.92 -8.78
CA ALA A 95 6.08 7.69 -9.56
C ALA A 95 4.72 7.68 -10.29
N LEU A 96 3.63 8.08 -9.63
CA LEU A 96 2.30 8.21 -10.26
C LEU A 96 2.29 9.24 -11.40
N LYS A 97 2.92 10.39 -11.18
CA LYS A 97 3.06 11.42 -12.22
C LYS A 97 3.83 10.92 -13.44
N ALA A 98 4.88 10.12 -13.21
CA ALA A 98 5.67 9.52 -14.29
C ALA A 98 4.84 8.49 -15.09
N VAL A 99 3.99 7.69 -14.42
CA VAL A 99 3.06 6.78 -15.10
C VAL A 99 2.03 7.54 -15.89
N SER A 100 1.38 8.56 -15.31
CA SER A 100 0.36 9.37 -16.02
C SER A 100 0.92 10.07 -17.25
N SER A 101 2.19 10.50 -17.21
CA SER A 101 2.85 11.18 -18.34
C SER A 101 3.47 10.24 -19.39
N GLY A 102 3.35 8.92 -19.24
CA GLY A 102 3.94 7.93 -20.15
C GLY A 102 5.46 7.77 -20.02
N GLN A 103 6.09 8.30 -18.97
CA GLN A 103 7.51 8.08 -18.69
C GLN A 103 7.78 6.63 -18.27
N CYS A 104 6.82 5.96 -17.68
CA CYS A 104 6.74 4.53 -17.41
C CYS A 104 5.26 4.10 -17.45
N GLY A 105 5.00 2.80 -17.60
CA GLY A 105 3.63 2.31 -17.75
C GLY A 105 3.01 1.82 -16.44
N VAL A 106 3.85 1.44 -15.45
CA VAL A 106 3.40 0.79 -14.21
C VAL A 106 4.27 1.17 -13.01
N THR A 107 3.65 1.17 -11.82
CA THR A 107 4.34 1.43 -10.54
C THR A 107 3.70 0.67 -9.39
N ILE A 108 4.40 0.56 -8.26
CA ILE A 108 3.87 0.05 -6.98
C ILE A 108 3.82 1.20 -5.98
N VAL A 109 2.62 1.55 -5.50
CA VAL A 109 2.40 2.69 -4.61
C VAL A 109 1.41 2.37 -3.50
N ASN A 110 1.39 3.19 -2.46
CA ASN A 110 0.32 3.15 -1.47
C ASN A 110 -0.95 3.81 -2.03
N THR A 111 -2.09 3.18 -1.82
CA THR A 111 -3.40 3.57 -2.35
C THR A 111 -3.77 5.03 -2.14
N TYR A 112 -3.51 5.59 -0.96
CA TYR A 112 -3.88 6.97 -0.65
C TYR A 112 -3.14 8.03 -1.48
N TYR A 113 -1.98 7.70 -2.09
CA TYR A 113 -1.31 8.63 -3.01
C TYR A 113 -2.07 8.76 -4.32
N LEU A 114 -2.60 7.66 -4.85
CA LEU A 114 -3.49 7.70 -6.01
C LEU A 114 -4.79 8.44 -5.67
N ALA A 115 -5.43 8.09 -4.53
CA ALA A 115 -6.68 8.70 -4.11
C ALA A 115 -6.63 10.24 -4.06
N ARG A 116 -5.48 10.81 -3.69
CA ARG A 116 -5.28 12.28 -3.64
C ARG A 116 -5.16 12.93 -5.01
N LEU A 117 -5.00 12.16 -6.07
CA LEU A 117 -4.87 12.65 -7.43
C LEU A 117 -6.15 12.50 -8.26
N LEU A 118 -7.16 11.75 -7.75
CA LEU A 118 -8.36 11.40 -8.52
C LEU A 118 -9.21 12.60 -8.94
N ASP A 119 -9.15 13.70 -8.19
CA ASP A 119 -9.91 14.91 -8.50
C ASP A 119 -9.28 15.73 -9.65
N ASP A 120 -8.07 15.40 -10.07
CA ASP A 120 -7.38 16.07 -11.17
C ASP A 120 -7.49 15.22 -12.45
N PRO A 121 -8.18 15.73 -13.49
CA PRO A 121 -8.40 15.01 -14.75
C PRO A 121 -7.11 14.57 -15.47
N SER A 122 -5.97 15.21 -15.21
CA SER A 122 -4.67 14.83 -15.77
C SER A 122 -4.19 13.45 -15.33
N TYR A 123 -4.81 12.86 -14.31
CA TYR A 123 -4.51 11.52 -13.80
C TYR A 123 -5.63 10.50 -14.09
N SER A 124 -6.59 10.82 -14.96
CA SER A 124 -7.73 9.95 -15.30
C SER A 124 -7.32 8.62 -15.94
N ASN A 125 -6.14 8.57 -16.54
CA ASN A 125 -5.55 7.36 -17.11
C ASN A 125 -4.89 6.43 -16.07
N LEU A 126 -4.76 6.84 -14.81
CA LEU A 126 -4.24 5.96 -13.78
C LEU A 126 -5.33 5.01 -13.28
N LYS A 127 -5.02 3.71 -13.31
CA LYS A 127 -5.89 2.65 -12.81
C LYS A 127 -5.16 1.82 -11.77
N ILE A 128 -5.94 1.33 -10.80
CA ILE A 128 -5.44 0.43 -9.74
C ILE A 128 -5.63 -1.03 -10.17
N PHE A 129 -4.66 -1.87 -9.82
CA PHE A 129 -4.76 -3.32 -9.90
C PHE A 129 -4.40 -3.94 -8.55
N TRP A 130 -5.28 -4.81 -8.05
CA TRP A 130 -5.05 -5.52 -6.79
C TRP A 130 -4.17 -6.75 -7.03
N ALA A 131 -2.89 -6.64 -6.65
CA ALA A 131 -1.94 -7.73 -6.83
C ALA A 131 -2.26 -8.95 -5.96
N ASN A 132 -1.86 -10.15 -6.42
CA ASN A 132 -1.88 -11.40 -5.66
C ASN A 132 -3.27 -11.84 -5.16
N GLN A 133 -4.35 -11.51 -5.88
CA GLN A 133 -5.72 -11.83 -5.44
C GLN A 133 -6.06 -13.32 -5.52
N ASN A 134 -5.30 -14.11 -6.31
CA ASN A 134 -5.48 -15.55 -6.43
C ASN A 134 -4.55 -16.35 -5.48
N ASP A 135 -3.78 -15.67 -4.66
CA ASP A 135 -2.87 -16.31 -3.70
C ASP A 135 -2.90 -15.62 -2.31
N ARG A 136 -1.83 -14.94 -1.91
CA ARG A 136 -1.69 -14.37 -0.56
C ARG A 136 -2.41 -13.04 -0.31
N GLY A 137 -2.91 -12.40 -1.36
CA GLY A 137 -3.51 -11.08 -1.27
C GLY A 137 -2.53 -9.91 -1.36
N VAL A 138 -3.07 -8.70 -1.41
CA VAL A 138 -2.31 -7.46 -1.54
C VAL A 138 -1.64 -7.08 -0.20
N HIS A 139 -0.40 -6.60 -0.27
CA HIS A 139 0.32 -6.11 0.91
C HIS A 139 -0.39 -4.92 1.56
N VAL A 140 -0.68 -5.05 2.84
CA VAL A 140 -1.32 -4.02 3.67
C VAL A 140 -0.36 -3.57 4.77
N ASN A 141 -0.30 -2.26 4.98
CA ASN A 141 0.39 -1.66 6.11
C ASN A 141 -0.57 -0.78 6.91
N ILE A 142 -0.17 -0.39 8.11
CA ILE A 142 -1.03 0.33 9.05
C ILE A 142 -0.38 1.65 9.50
N SER A 143 -1.24 2.57 9.95
CA SER A 143 -0.87 3.58 10.93
C SER A 143 -1.29 3.08 12.30
N GLY A 144 -0.35 3.01 13.21
CA GLY A 144 -0.57 2.44 14.54
C GLY A 144 -0.13 3.38 15.65
N ALA A 145 -0.67 3.15 16.85
CA ALA A 145 -0.27 3.88 18.04
C ALA A 145 -0.28 2.97 19.29
N GLY A 146 0.49 3.36 20.30
CA GLY A 146 0.57 2.70 21.59
C GLY A 146 0.89 3.70 22.69
N VAL A 147 0.66 3.31 23.94
CA VAL A 147 0.97 4.15 25.10
C VAL A 147 2.42 3.96 25.52
N VAL A 148 3.21 5.02 25.49
CA VAL A 148 4.61 4.97 25.91
C VAL A 148 4.72 4.60 27.39
N LYS A 149 5.61 3.65 27.74
CA LYS A 149 5.79 3.13 29.10
C LYS A 149 6.03 4.24 30.12
N SER A 150 6.78 5.26 29.77
CA SER A 150 7.13 6.41 30.63
C SER A 150 6.07 7.51 30.67
N SER A 151 4.93 7.37 29.97
CA SER A 151 3.87 8.38 29.96
C SER A 151 3.33 8.63 31.38
N LYS A 152 3.26 9.90 31.76
CA LYS A 152 2.61 10.33 33.01
C LYS A 152 1.08 10.45 32.89
N ASN A 153 0.56 10.41 31.65
CA ASN A 153 -0.87 10.58 31.32
C ASN A 153 -1.48 9.32 30.68
N LYS A 154 -1.13 8.14 31.18
CA LYS A 154 -1.55 6.85 30.59
C LYS A 154 -3.07 6.72 30.44
N ILE A 155 -3.84 7.14 31.46
CA ILE A 155 -5.31 7.07 31.43
C ILE A 155 -5.86 7.89 30.28
N ASN A 156 -5.41 9.12 30.10
CA ASN A 156 -5.88 9.96 28.99
C ASN A 156 -5.40 9.47 27.62
N ALA A 157 -4.18 8.91 27.57
CA ALA A 157 -3.67 8.28 26.36
C ALA A 157 -4.53 7.06 25.94
N ILE A 158 -4.94 6.22 26.88
CA ILE A 158 -5.85 5.08 26.62
C ILE A 158 -7.19 5.59 26.10
N LYS A 159 -7.81 6.58 26.78
CA LYS A 159 -9.07 7.18 26.33
C LYS A 159 -8.97 7.74 24.90
N LEU A 160 -7.85 8.36 24.56
CA LEU A 160 -7.61 8.83 23.19
C LEU A 160 -7.56 7.65 22.21
N LEU A 161 -6.85 6.57 22.51
CA LEU A 161 -6.79 5.40 21.62
C LEU A 161 -8.16 4.72 21.48
N GLU A 162 -8.95 4.67 22.54
CA GLU A 162 -10.33 4.19 22.52
C GLU A 162 -11.20 5.05 21.62
N TYR A 163 -11.12 6.40 21.75
CA TYR A 163 -11.83 7.32 20.86
C TYR A 163 -11.39 7.16 19.40
N LEU A 164 -10.09 7.02 19.13
CA LEU A 164 -9.56 6.79 17.78
C LEU A 164 -10.05 5.48 17.15
N SER A 165 -10.52 4.53 17.99
CA SER A 165 -11.14 3.27 17.55
C SER A 165 -12.67 3.39 17.38
N SER A 166 -13.29 4.54 17.69
CA SER A 166 -14.72 4.74 17.50
C SER A 166 -15.09 4.84 16.01
N VAL A 167 -16.33 4.51 15.67
CA VAL A 167 -16.86 4.65 14.31
C VAL A 167 -16.73 6.10 13.81
N GLU A 168 -16.98 7.07 14.70
CA GLU A 168 -16.86 8.50 14.40
C GLU A 168 -15.43 8.88 13.95
N ALA A 169 -14.43 8.53 14.76
CA ALA A 169 -13.03 8.82 14.45
C ALA A 169 -12.56 8.08 13.20
N GLN A 170 -13.00 6.84 13.02
CA GLN A 170 -12.63 6.03 11.85
C GLN A 170 -13.24 6.54 10.55
N ASN A 171 -14.48 7.07 10.57
CA ASN A 171 -15.07 7.76 9.42
C ASN A 171 -14.25 9.00 9.05
N PHE A 172 -13.80 9.77 10.04
CA PHE A 172 -12.94 10.93 9.80
C PHE A 172 -11.60 10.53 9.16
N TYR A 173 -10.94 9.48 9.64
CA TYR A 173 -9.70 8.98 9.03
C TYR A 173 -9.89 8.50 7.60
N ALA A 174 -10.93 7.70 7.36
CA ALA A 174 -11.23 7.19 6.03
C ALA A 174 -11.36 8.32 5.01
N SER A 175 -12.09 9.38 5.38
CA SER A 175 -12.29 10.54 4.51
C SER A 175 -11.05 11.43 4.41
N ALA A 176 -10.47 11.87 5.54
CA ALA A 176 -9.40 12.87 5.54
C ALA A 176 -8.09 12.33 4.95
N ASN A 177 -7.76 11.07 5.21
CA ASN A 177 -6.50 10.46 4.79
C ASN A 177 -6.61 9.58 3.54
N LYS A 178 -7.84 9.28 3.08
CA LYS A 178 -8.09 8.31 1.99
C LYS A 178 -7.51 6.94 2.32
N GLU A 179 -7.55 6.55 3.59
CA GLU A 179 -7.09 5.25 4.09
C GLU A 179 -8.27 4.35 4.46
N TYR A 180 -8.06 3.05 4.49
CA TYR A 180 -9.09 2.08 4.86
C TYR A 180 -9.25 2.01 6.38
N PRO A 181 -10.49 1.96 6.89
CA PRO A 181 -10.74 1.81 8.33
C PRO A 181 -10.33 0.41 8.82
N VAL A 182 -10.05 0.30 10.12
CA VAL A 182 -9.77 -0.97 10.80
C VAL A 182 -10.97 -1.49 11.60
N VAL A 183 -11.99 -0.66 11.77
CA VAL A 183 -13.22 -0.96 12.50
C VAL A 183 -14.33 -1.29 11.51
N LYS A 184 -15.16 -2.29 11.85
CA LYS A 184 -16.34 -2.67 11.06
C LYS A 184 -17.38 -1.57 11.06
N ASN A 185 -18.24 -1.54 10.02
CA ASN A 185 -19.34 -0.60 9.87
C ASN A 185 -18.91 0.88 9.70
N VAL A 186 -17.68 1.11 9.27
CA VAL A 186 -17.18 2.42 8.86
C VAL A 186 -17.27 2.53 7.34
N VAL A 187 -17.76 3.66 6.86
CA VAL A 187 -17.91 3.92 5.43
C VAL A 187 -16.55 4.22 4.82
N ILE A 188 -16.22 3.51 3.72
CA ILE A 188 -15.06 3.82 2.90
C ILE A 188 -15.32 5.14 2.17
N ASP A 189 -14.30 5.98 2.03
CA ASP A 189 -14.42 7.24 1.29
C ASP A 189 -14.92 6.99 -0.15
N GLU A 190 -15.87 7.79 -0.61
CA GLU A 190 -16.50 7.64 -1.93
C GLU A 190 -15.47 7.66 -3.07
N SER A 191 -14.38 8.44 -2.95
CA SER A 191 -13.34 8.53 -3.98
C SER A 191 -12.56 7.23 -4.24
N ILE A 192 -12.58 6.29 -3.27
CA ILE A 192 -11.89 4.99 -3.39
C ILE A 192 -12.85 3.80 -3.39
N LYS A 193 -14.15 4.06 -3.31
CA LYS A 193 -15.19 3.03 -3.28
C LYS A 193 -15.25 2.21 -4.57
N ASP A 194 -15.05 2.88 -5.70
CA ASP A 194 -15.07 2.25 -7.03
C ASP A 194 -13.88 1.31 -7.28
N TRP A 195 -12.88 1.32 -6.40
CA TRP A 195 -11.77 0.34 -6.47
C TRP A 195 -12.18 -1.06 -6.02
N GLY A 196 -13.40 -1.22 -5.49
CA GLY A 196 -13.95 -2.49 -5.05
C GLY A 196 -13.32 -3.03 -3.76
N THR A 197 -13.47 -4.33 -3.58
CA THR A 197 -12.89 -5.07 -2.46
C THR A 197 -11.66 -5.86 -2.90
N PHE A 198 -10.78 -6.14 -1.98
CA PHE A 198 -9.57 -6.93 -2.24
C PHE A 198 -9.26 -7.88 -1.09
N ILE A 199 -8.54 -8.95 -1.39
CA ILE A 199 -7.98 -9.87 -0.41
C ILE A 199 -6.70 -9.25 0.13
N GLU A 200 -6.64 -9.09 1.46
CA GLU A 200 -5.46 -8.55 2.15
C GLU A 200 -4.47 -9.69 2.47
N ASP A 201 -3.18 -9.45 2.29
CA ASP A 201 -2.14 -10.29 2.86
C ASP A 201 -2.25 -10.24 4.40
N ASN A 202 -2.49 -11.38 5.03
CA ASN A 202 -2.78 -11.50 6.45
C ASN A 202 -1.53 -11.65 7.33
N ILE A 203 -0.34 -11.37 6.80
CA ILE A 203 0.88 -11.36 7.58
C ILE A 203 0.76 -10.39 8.76
N ASN A 204 1.24 -10.82 9.94
CA ASN A 204 1.27 -9.91 11.06
C ASN A 204 2.33 -8.83 10.83
N VAL A 205 1.88 -7.55 10.74
CA VAL A 205 2.76 -6.41 10.47
C VAL A 205 3.88 -6.21 11.52
N ALA A 206 3.78 -6.84 12.69
CA ALA A 206 4.87 -6.86 13.69
C ALA A 206 6.08 -7.70 13.24
N LYS A 207 5.94 -8.51 12.18
CA LYS A 207 7.04 -9.28 11.58
C LYS A 207 7.83 -8.49 10.52
N LEU A 208 7.28 -7.36 10.07
CA LEU A 208 7.82 -6.54 8.99
C LEU A 208 8.64 -5.36 9.54
#